data_bd5937cf95d21fa26721e739612b1704
#
_entry.id   bd5937cf95d21fa26721e739612b1704
#
_cell.length_a   1.000
_cell.length_b   1.000
_cell.length_c   1.000
_cell.angle_alpha   90.00
_cell.angle_beta   90.00
_cell.angle_gamma   90.00
#
_symmetry.space_group_name_H-M   'P 1'
#
loop_
_entity.id
_entity.type
_entity.pdbx_description
1 polymer ?
#
loop_
_entity_poly.entity_id
_entity_poly.type
_entity_poly.pdbx_seq_one_letter_code
_entity_poly.pdbx_strand_id
1 'polypeptide(L)'
;LMITEIMYNPLGDDEAEYLELWNNSGSQVDISGWKIEGLGSANEAGVFEEHSFPDGTNVAADEVVILAKDPVAFRRIYGNPARIFGPYPGSLSNEGEKLRVKDDGPGYPATVDLVRYSQDAPWPARADGLGYSLELFEIHEDMDNDVSDNWRVSSRIYGSPGSIQRLGEATPSFVRGNCNGDQAVDISDAVTILFYLFLGESEPRCLQGCDVNANAQVSIDDAIGLLRYLFSADGFPIPAPAPGSDCAPSEEGACEISNCVTQG
;
A
#
# COMPACT_ATOMS: atom_id res chain seq x y z
N LEU A 1 10.45 -3.86 -14.64
CA LEU A 1 9.60 -4.25 -13.49
C LEU A 1 10.43 -4.03 -12.23
N MET A 2 9.91 -3.27 -11.29
CA MET A 2 10.60 -2.84 -10.07
C MET A 2 9.79 -3.30 -8.86
N ILE A 3 10.44 -3.81 -7.82
CA ILE A 3 9.78 -4.11 -6.53
C ILE A 3 9.54 -2.80 -5.81
N THR A 4 8.31 -2.52 -5.43
CA THR A 4 7.86 -1.25 -4.85
C THR A 4 7.32 -1.37 -3.44
N GLU A 5 6.84 -2.56 -3.03
CA GLU A 5 6.40 -2.81 -1.66
C GLU A 5 6.74 -4.25 -1.24
N ILE A 6 7.12 -4.42 0.03
CA ILE A 6 7.49 -5.72 0.62
C ILE A 6 6.78 -5.87 1.96
N MET A 7 5.81 -6.78 2.03
CA MET A 7 5.18 -7.22 3.27
C MET A 7 5.79 -8.56 3.69
N TYR A 8 6.85 -8.52 4.46
CA TYR A 8 7.62 -9.72 4.84
C TYR A 8 7.25 -10.29 6.22
N ASN A 9 6.64 -9.47 7.09
CA ASN A 9 6.23 -9.88 8.44
C ASN A 9 4.85 -9.31 8.80
N PRO A 10 3.77 -9.79 8.13
CA PRO A 10 2.42 -9.31 8.34
C PRO A 10 1.91 -9.64 9.74
N LEU A 11 1.01 -8.80 10.28
CA LEU A 11 0.42 -9.01 11.59
C LEU A 11 -0.52 -10.21 11.60
N GLY A 12 -0.16 -11.26 12.31
CA GLY A 12 -1.05 -12.37 12.71
C GLY A 12 -1.33 -13.44 11.65
N ASP A 13 -0.91 -13.28 10.40
CA ASP A 13 -1.08 -14.30 9.35
C ASP A 13 0.09 -14.27 8.35
N ASP A 14 1.07 -15.13 8.57
CA ASP A 14 2.27 -15.24 7.70
C ASP A 14 1.93 -15.61 6.25
N GLU A 15 0.73 -16.13 5.97
CA GLU A 15 0.29 -16.39 4.60
C GLU A 15 -0.13 -15.10 3.85
N ALA A 16 -0.23 -13.97 4.56
CA ALA A 16 -0.56 -12.66 3.98
C ALA A 16 0.68 -11.89 3.45
N GLU A 17 1.85 -12.52 3.42
CA GLU A 17 3.06 -11.96 2.78
C GLU A 17 2.84 -11.67 1.31
N TYR A 18 3.42 -10.57 0.83
CA TYR A 18 3.39 -10.22 -0.59
C TYR A 18 4.56 -9.33 -1.03
N LEU A 19 4.79 -9.34 -2.34
CA LEU A 19 5.61 -8.36 -3.04
C LEU A 19 4.71 -7.58 -4.01
N GLU A 20 4.90 -6.28 -4.08
CA GLU A 20 4.34 -5.45 -5.13
C GLU A 20 5.41 -5.17 -6.18
N LEU A 21 5.01 -5.22 -7.45
CA LEU A 21 5.88 -4.92 -8.58
C LEU A 21 5.20 -3.92 -9.52
N TRP A 22 5.93 -2.92 -9.90
CA TRP A 22 5.49 -1.88 -10.83
C TRP A 22 6.21 -1.99 -12.18
N ASN A 23 5.48 -1.89 -13.27
CA ASN A 23 6.07 -1.76 -14.59
C ASN A 23 6.45 -0.31 -14.88
N ASN A 24 7.69 0.04 -14.59
CA ASN A 24 8.27 1.37 -14.76
C ASN A 24 8.85 1.64 -16.16
N SER A 25 8.65 0.74 -17.15
CA SER A 25 9.31 0.86 -18.46
C SER A 25 8.62 1.79 -19.46
N GLY A 26 7.46 2.38 -19.10
CA GLY A 26 6.66 3.23 -19.97
C GLY A 26 5.99 2.50 -21.14
N SER A 27 6.10 1.16 -21.24
CA SER A 27 5.48 0.32 -22.25
C SER A 27 5.03 -1.02 -21.67
N GLN A 28 4.16 -1.73 -22.41
CA GLN A 28 3.80 -3.09 -22.01
C GLN A 28 5.04 -3.99 -22.08
N VAL A 29 5.22 -4.83 -21.05
CA VAL A 29 6.29 -5.83 -20.94
C VAL A 29 5.69 -7.22 -20.88
N ASP A 30 6.20 -8.13 -21.71
CA ASP A 30 5.95 -9.56 -21.58
C ASP A 30 6.91 -10.14 -20.54
N ILE A 31 6.34 -10.63 -19.43
CA ILE A 31 7.08 -11.24 -18.32
C ILE A 31 6.88 -12.76 -18.26
N SER A 32 6.47 -13.39 -19.37
CA SER A 32 6.35 -14.84 -19.47
C SER A 32 7.66 -15.51 -19.09
N GLY A 33 7.62 -16.47 -18.17
CA GLY A 33 8.81 -17.19 -17.71
C GLY A 33 9.76 -16.38 -16.82
N TRP A 34 9.54 -15.08 -16.62
CA TRP A 34 10.32 -14.31 -15.66
C TRP A 34 10.19 -14.88 -14.25
N LYS A 35 11.19 -14.67 -13.44
CA LYS A 35 11.30 -15.25 -12.11
C LYS A 35 11.49 -14.21 -11.03
N ILE A 36 10.90 -14.49 -9.86
CA ILE A 36 11.28 -13.84 -8.61
C ILE A 36 12.06 -14.87 -7.79
N GLU A 37 13.33 -14.58 -7.52
CA GLU A 37 14.22 -15.40 -6.69
C GLU A 37 14.36 -14.79 -5.29
N GLY A 38 14.64 -15.64 -4.28
CA GLY A 38 14.88 -15.22 -2.91
C GLY A 38 13.61 -15.30 -2.04
N LEU A 39 12.63 -16.12 -2.42
CA LEU A 39 11.37 -16.29 -1.70
C LEU A 39 11.50 -17.32 -0.57
N GLY A 40 12.50 -17.14 0.31
CA GLY A 40 12.76 -18.01 1.44
C GLY A 40 14.18 -18.55 1.50
N SER A 41 14.45 -19.34 2.54
CA SER A 41 15.77 -19.90 2.77
C SER A 41 16.18 -20.85 1.65
N ALA A 42 17.46 -20.84 1.30
CA ALA A 42 18.01 -21.83 0.38
C ALA A 42 17.78 -23.24 0.91
N ASN A 43 17.41 -24.17 0.03
CA ASN A 43 17.32 -25.57 0.35
C ASN A 43 18.74 -26.17 0.63
N GLU A 44 18.80 -27.46 0.99
CA GLU A 44 20.07 -28.17 1.28
C GLU A 44 21.09 -28.12 0.12
N ALA A 45 20.64 -27.90 -1.11
CA ALA A 45 21.49 -27.73 -2.27
C ALA A 45 21.93 -26.27 -2.52
N GLY A 46 21.53 -25.34 -1.64
CA GLY A 46 21.84 -23.91 -1.79
C GLY A 46 21.00 -23.21 -2.86
N VAL A 47 19.88 -23.81 -3.27
CA VAL A 47 18.93 -23.23 -4.24
C VAL A 47 17.83 -22.52 -3.47
N PHE A 48 17.62 -21.24 -3.77
CA PHE A 48 16.54 -20.44 -3.22
C PHE A 48 15.21 -20.81 -3.88
N GLU A 49 14.13 -20.67 -3.14
CA GLU A 49 12.79 -20.79 -3.69
C GLU A 49 12.54 -19.63 -4.69
N GLU A 50 11.81 -19.95 -5.75
CA GLU A 50 11.52 -19.00 -6.83
C GLU A 50 10.06 -19.12 -7.29
N HIS A 51 9.49 -18.04 -7.78
CA HIS A 51 8.22 -18.03 -8.50
C HIS A 51 8.46 -17.70 -9.96
N SER A 52 7.84 -18.44 -10.87
CA SER A 52 7.87 -18.15 -12.30
C SER A 52 6.51 -17.65 -12.77
N PHE A 53 6.51 -16.52 -13.49
CA PHE A 53 5.29 -16.01 -14.10
C PHE A 53 4.82 -16.90 -15.24
N PRO A 54 3.50 -17.15 -15.36
CA PRO A 54 2.93 -18.00 -16.41
C PRO A 54 3.19 -17.46 -17.83
N ASP A 55 3.22 -18.36 -18.81
CA ASP A 55 3.27 -17.99 -20.22
C ASP A 55 2.10 -17.07 -20.61
N GLY A 56 2.36 -16.10 -21.47
CA GLY A 56 1.38 -15.11 -21.91
C GLY A 56 1.13 -13.98 -20.90
N THR A 57 1.94 -13.88 -19.85
CA THR A 57 1.81 -12.81 -18.85
C THR A 57 2.37 -11.51 -19.38
N ASN A 58 1.48 -10.57 -19.67
CA ASN A 58 1.85 -9.21 -20.07
C ASN A 58 1.46 -8.22 -18.96
N VAL A 59 2.34 -7.29 -18.64
CA VAL A 59 2.11 -6.20 -17.69
C VAL A 59 2.09 -4.88 -18.46
N ALA A 60 0.98 -4.16 -18.41
CA ALA A 60 0.84 -2.89 -19.12
C ALA A 60 1.82 -1.83 -18.59
N ALA A 61 2.05 -0.77 -19.38
CA ALA A 61 2.79 0.39 -18.86
C ALA A 61 2.11 0.91 -17.60
N ASP A 62 2.89 1.23 -16.59
CA ASP A 62 2.42 1.74 -15.29
C ASP A 62 1.56 0.76 -14.46
N GLU A 63 1.35 -0.45 -14.93
CA GLU A 63 0.60 -1.43 -14.16
C GLU A 63 1.38 -1.88 -12.92
N VAL A 64 0.65 -1.96 -11.81
CA VAL A 64 1.10 -2.59 -10.57
C VAL A 64 0.54 -4.01 -10.51
N VAL A 65 1.36 -4.96 -10.13
CA VAL A 65 0.96 -6.36 -9.91
C VAL A 65 1.46 -6.85 -8.56
N ILE A 66 0.73 -7.79 -7.97
CA ILE A 66 1.05 -8.37 -6.66
C ILE A 66 1.50 -9.82 -6.86
N LEU A 67 2.59 -10.20 -6.21
CA LEU A 67 2.95 -11.59 -6.00
C LEU A 67 2.68 -11.95 -4.53
N ALA A 68 1.60 -12.70 -4.28
CA ALA A 68 1.18 -13.10 -2.96
C ALA A 68 1.67 -14.51 -2.60
N LYS A 69 2.10 -14.72 -1.36
CA LYS A 69 2.44 -16.05 -0.83
C LYS A 69 1.24 -16.98 -0.93
N ASP A 70 0.09 -16.57 -0.43
CA ASP A 70 -1.20 -17.20 -0.64
C ASP A 70 -2.21 -16.17 -1.19
N PRO A 71 -2.61 -16.26 -2.47
CA PRO A 71 -3.60 -15.36 -3.05
C PRO A 71 -4.98 -15.38 -2.36
N VAL A 72 -5.33 -16.43 -1.64
CA VAL A 72 -6.60 -16.52 -0.89
C VAL A 72 -6.50 -15.75 0.41
N ALA A 73 -5.42 -15.96 1.17
CA ALA A 73 -5.13 -15.19 2.38
C ALA A 73 -4.97 -13.70 2.06
N PHE A 74 -4.26 -13.37 0.98
CA PHE A 74 -4.11 -12.00 0.50
C PHE A 74 -5.47 -11.34 0.26
N ARG A 75 -6.34 -11.96 -0.56
CA ARG A 75 -7.66 -11.38 -0.88
C ARG A 75 -8.57 -11.20 0.33
N ARG A 76 -8.42 -12.04 1.34
CA ARG A 76 -9.20 -11.94 2.59
C ARG A 76 -8.86 -10.66 3.36
N ILE A 77 -7.61 -10.20 3.32
CA ILE A 77 -7.12 -9.04 4.07
C ILE A 77 -7.14 -7.78 3.21
N TYR A 78 -6.66 -7.87 1.98
CA TYR A 78 -6.40 -6.72 1.10
C TYR A 78 -7.43 -6.54 -0.02
N GLY A 79 -8.34 -7.51 -0.22
CA GLY A 79 -9.28 -7.49 -1.36
C GLY A 79 -8.59 -7.78 -2.69
N ASN A 80 -8.93 -7.01 -3.72
CA ASN A 80 -8.35 -7.12 -5.07
C ASN A 80 -7.84 -5.76 -5.56
N PRO A 81 -6.81 -5.20 -4.93
CA PRO A 81 -6.31 -3.86 -5.27
C PRO A 81 -5.60 -3.82 -6.63
N ALA A 82 -5.04 -4.95 -7.07
CA ALA A 82 -4.30 -5.11 -8.32
C ALA A 82 -4.44 -6.54 -8.84
N ARG A 83 -3.78 -6.83 -9.97
CA ARG A 83 -3.69 -8.21 -10.47
C ARG A 83 -2.76 -9.03 -9.59
N ILE A 84 -3.24 -10.18 -9.10
CA ILE A 84 -2.57 -11.01 -8.11
C ILE A 84 -2.04 -12.27 -8.77
N PHE A 85 -0.75 -12.53 -8.57
CA PHE A 85 -0.04 -13.76 -8.90
C PHE A 85 0.28 -14.54 -7.63
N GLY A 86 0.71 -15.77 -7.79
CA GLY A 86 1.02 -16.71 -6.72
C GLY A 86 0.19 -18.00 -6.83
N PRO A 87 0.29 -18.91 -5.85
CA PRO A 87 1.15 -18.79 -4.68
C PRO A 87 2.63 -18.83 -5.04
N TYR A 88 3.49 -18.30 -4.16
CA TYR A 88 4.91 -18.58 -4.23
C TYR A 88 5.32 -19.56 -3.11
N PRO A 89 6.35 -20.39 -3.35
CA PRO A 89 6.87 -21.30 -2.33
C PRO A 89 7.70 -20.55 -1.28
N GLY A 90 7.80 -21.11 -0.09
CA GLY A 90 8.63 -20.55 0.99
C GLY A 90 7.96 -19.38 1.72
N SER A 91 8.77 -18.51 2.27
CA SER A 91 8.37 -17.31 3.02
C SER A 91 9.45 -16.25 2.88
N LEU A 92 9.04 -14.99 2.89
CA LEU A 92 9.98 -13.87 2.98
C LEU A 92 10.68 -13.91 4.36
N SER A 93 11.98 -13.67 4.39
CA SER A 93 12.74 -13.72 5.63
C SER A 93 12.44 -12.53 6.53
N ASN A 94 12.09 -12.79 7.79
CA ASN A 94 11.89 -11.72 8.77
C ASN A 94 13.21 -11.03 9.16
N GLU A 95 14.37 -11.67 8.93
CA GLU A 95 15.69 -11.07 9.17
C GLU A 95 16.20 -10.24 7.98
N GLY A 96 15.55 -10.37 6.84
CA GLY A 96 15.98 -9.77 5.59
C GLY A 96 16.57 -10.77 4.62
N GLU A 97 16.49 -10.44 3.35
CA GLU A 97 17.03 -11.30 2.29
C GLU A 97 17.26 -10.50 0.98
N LYS A 98 17.71 -11.22 -0.03
CA LYS A 98 17.98 -10.69 -1.34
C LYS A 98 16.93 -11.17 -2.35
N LEU A 99 16.04 -10.30 -2.73
CA LEU A 99 15.06 -10.51 -3.79
C LEU A 99 15.62 -10.11 -5.15
N ARG A 100 15.33 -10.89 -6.20
CA ARG A 100 15.68 -10.57 -7.58
C ARG A 100 14.52 -10.83 -8.52
N VAL A 101 14.30 -9.87 -9.39
CA VAL A 101 13.49 -10.06 -10.60
C VAL A 101 14.43 -10.44 -11.73
N LYS A 102 14.18 -11.57 -12.39
CA LYS A 102 14.98 -12.05 -13.51
C LYS A 102 14.14 -12.23 -14.75
N ASP A 103 14.68 -11.86 -15.89
CA ASP A 103 14.05 -12.15 -17.18
C ASP A 103 14.26 -13.62 -17.59
N ASP A 104 13.62 -14.02 -18.69
CA ASP A 104 13.78 -15.33 -19.33
C ASP A 104 14.65 -15.22 -20.60
N GLY A 105 15.61 -14.30 -20.62
CA GLY A 105 16.50 -14.09 -21.77
C GLY A 105 17.28 -15.32 -22.17
N PRO A 106 17.53 -15.52 -23.48
CA PRO A 106 18.25 -16.69 -23.99
C PRO A 106 19.69 -16.70 -23.46
N GLY A 107 20.05 -17.75 -22.75
CA GLY A 107 21.39 -17.98 -22.20
C GLY A 107 21.45 -17.80 -20.69
N TYR A 108 21.82 -16.62 -20.23
CA TYR A 108 21.83 -16.33 -18.79
C TYR A 108 20.75 -15.25 -18.51
N PRO A 109 19.69 -15.59 -17.74
CA PRO A 109 18.68 -14.62 -17.34
C PRO A 109 19.31 -13.39 -16.70
N ALA A 110 18.98 -12.20 -17.19
CA ALA A 110 19.48 -10.95 -16.62
C ALA A 110 18.73 -10.62 -15.33
N THR A 111 19.39 -10.01 -14.38
CA THR A 111 18.71 -9.39 -13.24
C THR A 111 18.13 -8.06 -13.72
N VAL A 112 16.81 -7.96 -13.69
CA VAL A 112 16.04 -6.78 -14.07
C VAL A 112 15.90 -5.84 -12.90
N ASP A 113 15.73 -6.40 -11.69
CA ASP A 113 15.59 -5.66 -10.45
C ASP A 113 16.16 -6.44 -9.26
N LEU A 114 16.60 -5.74 -8.21
CA LEU A 114 17.23 -6.34 -7.05
C LEU A 114 17.06 -5.47 -5.82
N VAL A 115 16.58 -6.07 -4.73
CA VAL A 115 16.47 -5.45 -3.41
C VAL A 115 17.10 -6.35 -2.34
N ARG A 116 17.88 -5.77 -1.43
CA ARG A 116 18.41 -6.42 -0.23
C ARG A 116 17.81 -5.77 1.00
N TYR A 117 16.59 -6.16 1.34
CA TYR A 117 15.97 -5.63 2.55
C TYR A 117 16.51 -6.29 3.83
N SER A 118 16.35 -5.61 4.96
CA SER A 118 16.74 -6.10 6.28
C SER A 118 15.80 -5.56 7.36
N GLN A 119 15.71 -6.28 8.48
CA GLN A 119 15.07 -5.79 9.70
C GLN A 119 15.93 -4.74 10.43
N ASP A 120 17.25 -4.74 10.18
CA ASP A 120 18.22 -3.88 10.87
C ASP A 120 18.33 -2.51 10.22
N ALA A 121 18.66 -1.49 11.04
CA ALA A 121 18.96 -0.15 10.53
C ALA A 121 20.05 -0.20 9.45
N PRO A 122 19.94 0.59 8.38
CA PRO A 122 19.05 1.75 8.21
C PRO A 122 17.62 1.45 7.67
N TRP A 123 17.24 0.20 7.53
CA TRP A 123 15.87 -0.16 7.10
C TRP A 123 14.82 0.20 8.16
N PRO A 124 13.57 0.53 7.74
CA PRO A 124 12.52 0.93 8.67
C PRO A 124 12.08 -0.20 9.62
N ALA A 125 12.43 -0.11 10.90
CA ALA A 125 12.23 -1.18 11.90
C ALA A 125 10.75 -1.53 12.18
N ARG A 126 9.78 -0.64 11.87
CA ARG A 126 8.35 -0.92 12.12
C ARG A 126 7.74 -1.91 11.13
N ALA A 127 8.41 -2.22 10.04
CA ALA A 127 7.99 -3.25 9.11
C ALA A 127 8.20 -4.66 9.66
N ASP A 128 8.97 -4.81 10.75
CA ASP A 128 9.22 -6.09 11.39
C ASP A 128 8.13 -6.42 12.44
N GLY A 129 7.15 -7.23 12.04
CA GLY A 129 6.13 -7.84 12.91
C GLY A 129 5.08 -6.91 13.50
N LEU A 130 5.10 -5.61 13.17
CA LEU A 130 4.07 -4.67 13.60
C LEU A 130 2.95 -4.50 12.56
N GLY A 131 2.98 -5.31 11.50
CA GLY A 131 1.97 -5.33 10.44
C GLY A 131 2.13 -4.26 9.38
N TYR A 132 3.23 -3.51 9.38
CA TYR A 132 3.54 -2.55 8.33
C TYR A 132 4.42 -3.20 7.26
N SER A 133 4.33 -2.71 6.03
CA SER A 133 5.24 -3.08 4.93
C SER A 133 6.42 -2.11 4.82
N LEU A 134 7.40 -2.50 4.01
CA LEU A 134 8.37 -1.59 3.42
C LEU A 134 7.78 -1.06 2.12
N GLU A 135 7.72 0.24 1.94
CA GLU A 135 7.25 0.92 0.72
C GLU A 135 8.35 1.81 0.14
N LEU A 136 8.53 1.78 -1.18
CA LEU A 136 9.25 2.85 -1.87
C LEU A 136 8.41 4.13 -1.84
N PHE A 137 9.05 5.28 -1.64
CA PHE A 137 8.36 6.56 -1.67
C PHE A 137 8.97 7.49 -2.71
N GLU A 138 8.16 8.44 -3.22
CA GLU A 138 8.57 9.37 -4.27
C GLU A 138 9.17 8.67 -5.50
N ILE A 139 8.50 7.59 -5.94
CA ILE A 139 9.00 6.69 -6.99
C ILE A 139 9.20 7.43 -8.31
N HIS A 140 10.32 7.18 -8.96
CA HIS A 140 10.63 7.62 -10.32
C HIS A 140 11.35 6.52 -11.11
N GLU A 141 11.40 6.64 -12.45
CA GLU A 141 11.86 5.59 -13.35
C GLU A 141 13.31 5.12 -13.09
N ASP A 142 14.18 6.04 -12.66
CA ASP A 142 15.61 5.78 -12.43
C ASP A 142 15.96 5.52 -10.96
N MET A 143 14.94 5.25 -10.10
CA MET A 143 15.17 5.03 -8.67
C MET A 143 15.94 3.72 -8.44
N ASP A 144 16.95 3.78 -7.58
CA ASP A 144 17.65 2.59 -7.08
C ASP A 144 16.94 2.08 -5.84
N ASN A 145 16.14 1.01 -5.98
CA ASN A 145 15.41 0.40 -4.89
C ASN A 145 16.25 -0.55 -4.01
N ASP A 146 17.55 -0.74 -4.29
CA ASP A 146 18.48 -1.43 -3.39
C ASP A 146 19.10 -0.48 -2.33
N VAL A 147 18.62 0.76 -2.25
CA VAL A 147 19.06 1.79 -1.29
C VAL A 147 17.99 1.97 -0.22
N SER A 148 18.33 1.65 1.03
CA SER A 148 17.41 1.71 2.17
C SER A 148 16.76 3.08 2.40
N ASP A 149 17.47 4.17 2.08
CA ASP A 149 16.97 5.55 2.26
C ASP A 149 15.78 5.88 1.33
N ASN A 150 15.56 5.06 0.29
CA ASN A 150 14.42 5.17 -0.61
C ASN A 150 13.18 4.42 -0.08
N TRP A 151 13.33 3.69 1.03
CA TRP A 151 12.25 2.93 1.65
C TRP A 151 11.79 3.56 2.94
N ARG A 152 10.50 3.50 3.17
CA ARG A 152 9.84 3.87 4.43
C ARG A 152 8.96 2.74 4.93
N VAL A 153 8.49 2.85 6.13
CA VAL A 153 7.38 2.04 6.63
C VAL A 153 6.08 2.54 5.99
N SER A 154 5.19 1.63 5.64
CA SER A 154 3.84 1.99 5.17
C SER A 154 3.11 2.88 6.18
N SER A 155 2.24 3.74 5.67
CA SER A 155 1.46 4.67 6.51
C SER A 155 0.41 3.96 7.36
N ARG A 156 0.02 2.75 7.00
CA ARG A 156 -1.00 1.96 7.67
C ARG A 156 -0.60 0.50 7.83
N ILE A 157 -1.24 -0.16 8.80
CA ILE A 157 -1.12 -1.60 9.00
C ILE A 157 -1.62 -2.31 7.74
N TYR A 158 -0.92 -3.37 7.37
CA TYR A 158 -1.10 -4.16 6.15
C TYR A 158 -0.65 -3.51 4.86
N GLY A 159 0.01 -2.33 4.92
CA GLY A 159 0.56 -1.69 3.71
C GLY A 159 -0.48 -1.06 2.79
N SER A 160 -0.07 -0.78 1.56
CA SER A 160 -0.91 -0.12 0.55
C SER A 160 -0.88 -0.83 -0.81
N PRO A 161 -1.05 -2.17 -0.86
CA PRO A 161 -0.88 -2.93 -2.11
C PRO A 161 -1.79 -2.41 -3.24
N GLY A 162 -1.22 -2.26 -4.42
CA GLY A 162 -1.88 -1.71 -5.60
C GLY A 162 -1.82 -0.19 -5.71
N SER A 163 -1.12 0.48 -4.79
CA SER A 163 -1.00 1.94 -4.76
C SER A 163 0.47 2.33 -4.67
N ILE A 164 0.98 3.06 -5.66
CA ILE A 164 2.35 3.60 -5.66
C ILE A 164 2.30 5.13 -5.59
N GLN A 165 3.25 5.73 -4.88
CA GLN A 165 3.38 7.19 -4.81
C GLN A 165 4.60 7.65 -5.61
N ARG A 166 4.37 8.48 -6.63
CA ARG A 166 5.40 8.96 -7.54
C ARG A 166 5.94 10.31 -7.14
N LEU A 167 7.22 10.54 -7.42
CA LEU A 167 7.84 11.84 -7.28
C LEU A 167 7.09 12.90 -8.10
N GLY A 168 6.68 13.99 -7.44
CA GLY A 168 5.97 15.08 -8.09
C GLY A 168 4.47 14.87 -8.30
N GLU A 169 3.91 13.73 -7.90
CA GLU A 169 2.46 13.62 -7.78
C GLU A 169 1.98 14.51 -6.64
N ALA A 170 0.92 15.27 -6.92
CA ALA A 170 0.32 16.11 -5.89
C ALA A 170 -0.19 15.21 -4.75
N THR A 171 0.23 15.50 -3.53
CA THR A 171 -0.34 14.84 -2.35
C THR A 171 -1.86 15.00 -2.37
N PRO A 172 -2.63 13.91 -2.19
CA PRO A 172 -4.07 14.01 -2.11
C PRO A 172 -4.48 15.10 -1.13
N SER A 173 -5.47 15.88 -1.46
CA SER A 173 -5.97 16.94 -0.60
C SER A 173 -7.28 16.49 0.06
N PHE A 174 -7.54 16.95 1.28
CA PHE A 174 -8.70 16.52 2.03
C PHE A 174 -9.42 17.67 2.75
N VAL A 175 -10.66 17.39 3.12
CA VAL A 175 -11.43 18.18 4.09
C VAL A 175 -11.93 17.24 5.19
N ARG A 176 -11.82 17.67 6.45
CA ARG A 176 -12.31 16.85 7.57
C ARG A 176 -13.81 16.73 7.56
N GLY A 177 -14.30 15.54 7.88
CA GLY A 177 -15.71 15.21 7.83
C GLY A 177 -16.15 14.56 6.53
N ASN A 178 -15.38 14.66 5.44
CA ASN A 178 -15.67 13.91 4.20
C ASN A 178 -14.94 12.55 4.26
N CYS A 179 -15.55 11.57 4.88
CA CYS A 179 -14.97 10.25 5.09
C CYS A 179 -15.19 9.29 3.92
N ASN A 180 -16.32 9.40 3.24
CA ASN A 180 -16.66 8.53 2.11
C ASN A 180 -16.01 8.98 0.79
N GLY A 181 -15.43 10.20 0.75
CA GLY A 181 -14.74 10.73 -0.41
C GLY A 181 -15.67 11.21 -1.54
N ASP A 182 -16.94 11.47 -1.24
CA ASP A 182 -17.86 12.10 -2.19
C ASP A 182 -17.71 13.63 -2.18
N GLN A 183 -18.63 14.37 -2.76
CA GLN A 183 -18.55 15.83 -2.86
C GLN A 183 -19.29 16.57 -1.75
N ALA A 184 -19.62 15.91 -0.65
CA ALA A 184 -20.41 16.48 0.43
C ALA A 184 -19.80 16.11 1.79
N VAL A 185 -20.10 16.90 2.81
CA VAL A 185 -19.91 16.50 4.21
C VAL A 185 -21.29 16.40 4.83
N ASP A 186 -21.76 15.17 5.00
CA ASP A 186 -23.11 14.90 5.45
C ASP A 186 -23.22 13.64 6.34
N ILE A 187 -24.43 13.15 6.57
CA ILE A 187 -24.67 12.00 7.44
C ILE A 187 -24.03 10.71 6.91
N SER A 188 -23.82 10.58 5.59
CA SER A 188 -23.23 9.39 4.99
C SER A 188 -21.78 9.19 5.45
N ASP A 189 -21.07 10.27 5.73
CA ASP A 189 -19.70 10.20 6.26
C ASP A 189 -19.67 9.61 7.67
N ALA A 190 -20.58 10.04 8.53
CA ALA A 190 -20.71 9.47 9.88
C ALA A 190 -21.07 7.99 9.82
N VAL A 191 -21.91 7.58 8.88
CA VAL A 191 -22.28 6.18 8.64
C VAL A 191 -21.05 5.41 8.15
N THR A 192 -20.23 5.97 7.25
CA THR A 192 -18.98 5.36 6.77
C THR A 192 -18.00 5.12 7.91
N ILE A 193 -17.80 6.10 8.81
CA ILE A 193 -16.98 5.89 10.02
C ILE A 193 -17.50 4.72 10.86
N LEU A 194 -18.81 4.64 11.09
CA LEU A 194 -19.39 3.56 11.89
C LEU A 194 -19.28 2.19 11.22
N PHE A 195 -19.42 2.12 9.90
CA PHE A 195 -19.26 0.88 9.15
C PHE A 195 -17.82 0.38 9.19
N TYR A 196 -16.85 1.27 9.02
CA TYR A 196 -15.45 0.95 9.19
C TYR A 196 -15.15 0.39 10.59
N LEU A 197 -15.62 1.06 11.65
CA LEU A 197 -15.32 0.68 13.03
C LEU A 197 -16.01 -0.61 13.50
N PHE A 198 -17.21 -0.90 13.03
CA PHE A 198 -18.06 -1.94 13.65
C PHE A 198 -18.55 -3.03 12.71
N LEU A 199 -18.56 -2.81 11.40
CA LEU A 199 -19.06 -3.80 10.44
C LEU A 199 -17.97 -4.47 9.61
N GLY A 200 -16.70 -4.08 9.81
CA GLY A 200 -15.56 -4.66 9.09
C GLY A 200 -15.55 -4.31 7.59
N GLU A 201 -16.14 -3.17 7.23
CA GLU A 201 -15.97 -2.65 5.88
C GLU A 201 -14.51 -2.23 5.65
N SER A 202 -14.14 -2.15 4.36
CA SER A 202 -12.79 -1.73 3.96
C SER A 202 -12.44 -0.36 4.55
N GLU A 203 -11.17 -0.17 4.84
CA GLU A 203 -10.65 1.10 5.32
C GLU A 203 -10.99 2.25 4.36
N PRO A 204 -11.48 3.38 4.87
CA PRO A 204 -11.75 4.55 4.05
C PRO A 204 -10.48 5.04 3.33
N ARG A 205 -10.62 5.41 2.06
CA ARG A 205 -9.50 5.83 1.21
C ARG A 205 -8.83 7.13 1.65
N CYS A 206 -9.36 7.83 2.63
CA CYS A 206 -8.78 9.00 3.25
C CYS A 206 -9.10 9.05 4.76
N LEU A 207 -8.26 8.43 5.59
CA LEU A 207 -8.46 8.40 7.04
C LEU A 207 -8.42 9.79 7.69
N GLN A 208 -7.65 10.73 7.17
CA GLN A 208 -7.65 12.11 7.69
C GLN A 208 -8.98 12.82 7.48
N GLY A 209 -9.74 12.45 6.43
CA GLY A 209 -11.11 12.93 6.26
C GLY A 209 -12.06 12.38 7.32
N CYS A 210 -11.80 11.16 7.82
CA CYS A 210 -12.59 10.52 8.87
C CYS A 210 -12.21 10.96 10.29
N ASP A 211 -10.96 11.42 10.52
CA ASP A 211 -10.48 11.94 11.78
C ASP A 211 -11.01 13.36 12.00
N VAL A 212 -12.25 13.44 12.45
CA VAL A 212 -13.03 14.68 12.55
C VAL A 212 -12.50 15.60 13.65
N ASN A 213 -11.93 15.05 14.71
CA ASN A 213 -11.42 15.80 15.85
C ASN A 213 -9.90 16.07 15.78
N ALA A 214 -9.20 15.59 14.76
CA ALA A 214 -7.77 15.76 14.52
C ALA A 214 -6.87 15.18 15.62
N ASN A 215 -7.24 14.04 16.19
CA ASN A 215 -6.44 13.36 17.21
C ASN A 215 -5.56 12.21 16.65
N ALA A 216 -5.50 12.06 15.34
CA ALA A 216 -4.80 11.02 14.58
C ALA A 216 -5.34 9.59 14.81
N GLN A 217 -6.59 9.46 15.25
CA GLN A 217 -7.27 8.18 15.42
C GLN A 217 -8.71 8.30 14.93
N VAL A 218 -9.15 7.35 14.10
CA VAL A 218 -10.56 7.26 13.73
C VAL A 218 -11.29 6.40 14.77
N SER A 219 -12.26 7.00 15.47
CA SER A 219 -12.99 6.39 16.56
C SER A 219 -14.47 6.79 16.53
N ILE A 220 -15.26 6.25 17.46
CA ILE A 220 -16.68 6.63 17.58
C ILE A 220 -16.86 8.13 17.88
N ASP A 221 -15.88 8.77 18.51
CA ASP A 221 -15.93 10.19 18.83
C ASP A 221 -15.95 11.06 17.58
N ASP A 222 -15.34 10.59 16.47
CA ASP A 222 -15.37 11.27 15.18
C ASP A 222 -16.74 11.24 14.56
N ALA A 223 -17.40 10.08 14.55
CA ALA A 223 -18.78 9.97 14.08
C ALA A 223 -19.72 10.85 14.90
N ILE A 224 -19.58 10.85 16.24
CA ILE A 224 -20.35 11.71 17.14
C ILE A 224 -20.06 13.18 16.89
N GLY A 225 -18.77 13.53 16.73
CA GLY A 225 -18.34 14.90 16.43
C GLY A 225 -18.95 15.43 15.14
N LEU A 226 -18.92 14.61 14.08
CA LEU A 226 -19.51 14.95 12.79
C LEU A 226 -21.04 15.12 12.88
N LEU A 227 -21.75 14.21 13.54
CA LEU A 227 -23.19 14.35 13.75
C LEU A 227 -23.56 15.60 14.56
N ARG A 228 -22.74 15.98 15.55
CA ARG A 228 -22.91 17.23 16.29
C ARG A 228 -22.68 18.45 15.40
N TYR A 229 -21.66 18.43 14.55
CA TYR A 229 -21.43 19.50 13.57
C TYR A 229 -22.64 19.69 12.65
N LEU A 230 -23.20 18.57 12.14
CA LEU A 230 -24.29 18.61 11.18
C LEU A 230 -25.65 19.02 11.78
N PHE A 231 -25.92 18.62 13.01
CA PHE A 231 -27.28 18.67 13.56
C PHE A 231 -27.42 19.43 14.89
N SER A 232 -26.33 19.79 15.55
CA SER A 232 -26.41 20.53 16.82
C SER A 232 -26.39 22.06 16.60
N ALA A 233 -27.27 22.76 17.30
CA ALA A 233 -27.36 24.21 17.21
C ALA A 233 -26.12 24.95 17.79
N ASP A 234 -25.37 24.31 18.68
CA ASP A 234 -24.15 24.83 19.31
C ASP A 234 -22.92 24.61 18.41
N GLY A 235 -23.06 23.80 17.36
CA GLY A 235 -21.99 23.42 16.43
C GLY A 235 -20.86 22.68 17.16
N PHE A 236 -20.31 21.67 16.51
CA PHE A 236 -19.05 21.04 16.95
C PHE A 236 -17.94 21.65 16.09
N PRO A 237 -16.91 22.30 16.67
CA PRO A 237 -15.83 22.87 15.86
C PRO A 237 -14.99 21.74 15.26
N ILE A 238 -15.02 21.59 13.94
CA ILE A 238 -14.12 20.69 13.22
C ILE A 238 -12.81 21.44 12.96
N PRO A 239 -11.63 20.92 13.38
CA PRO A 239 -10.35 21.51 13.09
C PRO A 239 -10.07 21.61 11.59
N ALA A 240 -9.21 22.53 11.17
CA ALA A 240 -8.82 22.69 9.77
C ALA A 240 -8.16 21.41 9.21
N PRO A 241 -8.36 21.09 7.93
CA PRO A 241 -9.24 21.75 6.95
C PRO A 241 -10.73 21.41 7.21
N ALA A 242 -11.48 22.36 7.69
CA ALA A 242 -12.90 22.18 8.07
C ALA A 242 -13.83 22.19 6.86
N PRO A 243 -15.05 21.63 6.95
CA PRO A 243 -16.05 21.76 5.89
C PRO A 243 -16.29 23.23 5.51
N GLY A 244 -16.25 23.53 4.21
CA GLY A 244 -16.40 24.89 3.69
C GLY A 244 -15.12 25.74 3.73
N SER A 245 -14.00 25.21 4.21
CA SER A 245 -12.68 25.83 4.07
C SER A 245 -11.92 25.30 2.84
N ASP A 246 -10.76 25.91 2.54
CA ASP A 246 -9.85 25.37 1.55
C ASP A 246 -9.33 23.98 2.02
N CYS A 247 -9.22 23.07 1.07
CA CYS A 247 -8.61 21.77 1.33
C CYS A 247 -7.15 21.91 1.71
N ALA A 248 -6.68 21.03 2.57
CA ALA A 248 -5.26 20.92 2.85
C ALA A 248 -4.68 19.64 2.23
N PRO A 249 -3.39 19.62 1.87
CA PRO A 249 -2.70 18.38 1.53
C PRO A 249 -2.81 17.40 2.69
N SER A 250 -3.05 16.13 2.38
CA SER A 250 -3.01 15.07 3.40
C SER A 250 -1.58 14.82 3.86
N GLU A 251 -1.45 14.28 5.05
CA GLU A 251 -0.20 13.64 5.43
C GLU A 251 0.04 12.46 4.49
N GLU A 252 1.29 12.16 4.27
CA GLU A 252 1.70 11.13 3.35
C GLU A 252 1.06 9.77 3.70
N GLY A 253 0.43 9.15 2.71
CA GLY A 253 -0.27 7.88 2.86
C GLY A 253 -1.58 7.91 3.68
N ALA A 254 -1.97 9.03 4.26
CA ALA A 254 -3.23 9.12 5.01
C ALA A 254 -4.47 9.22 4.11
N CYS A 255 -4.28 9.60 2.85
CA CYS A 255 -5.32 9.62 1.83
C CYS A 255 -4.78 9.03 0.53
N GLU A 256 -5.49 8.08 -0.05
CA GLU A 256 -5.21 7.53 -1.38
C GLU A 256 -5.76 8.39 -2.51
N ILE A 257 -6.81 9.12 -2.22
CA ILE A 257 -7.49 10.01 -3.15
C ILE A 257 -7.77 11.35 -2.50
N SER A 258 -7.85 12.39 -3.31
CA SER A 258 -8.38 13.67 -2.83
C SER A 258 -9.87 13.53 -2.53
N ASN A 259 -10.26 13.88 -1.30
CA ASN A 259 -11.66 13.97 -0.88
C ASN A 259 -12.11 15.42 -0.67
N CYS A 260 -11.54 16.31 -1.45
CA CYS A 260 -11.90 17.71 -1.45
C CYS A 260 -13.27 17.95 -2.07
N VAL A 261 -14.10 18.67 -1.36
CA VAL A 261 -15.31 19.27 -1.94
C VAL A 261 -14.88 20.48 -2.77
N THR A 262 -14.83 20.36 -4.09
CA THR A 262 -14.63 21.52 -4.97
C THR A 262 -15.87 22.39 -4.90
N GLN A 263 -15.73 23.57 -4.30
CA GLN A 263 -16.80 24.56 -4.44
C GLN A 263 -16.91 24.98 -5.92
N GLY A 264 -17.95 24.51 -6.60
CA GLY A 264 -18.29 24.91 -7.96
C GLY A 264 -18.90 26.32 -7.98
#